data_eafc24b459ef2faddf35f73c8741103b
#
_entry.id   eafc24b459ef2faddf35f73c8741103b
#
_cell.length_a   1.000
_cell.length_b   1.000
_cell.length_c   1.000
_cell.angle_alpha   90.00
_cell.angle_beta   90.00
_cell.angle_gamma   90.00
#
_symmetry.space_group_name_H-M   'P 1'
#
loop_
_entity.id
_entity.type
_entity.pdbx_description
1 polymer ?
#
loop_
_entity_poly.entity_id
_entity_poly.type
_entity_poly.pdbx_seq_one_letter_code
_entity_poly.pdbx_strand_id
1 'polypeptide(L)'
;MLRYILIYGAIAGAVVGVPLSALTLTMSGKAMMHYGMLVGYLTMLIALSAVFLAIKRHRDVDLGGVIKFWPALALGLGVSAVAGVIYVIAWEASCALAHADFAGSYAHAMIAQQQAKGVSGAALERFRGEMEQFKLQYANPFYRWPMTFIEIFPVGAIVSLFSAALLRNSRFMPTRAAGVYS
;
A
#
# COMPACT_ATOMS: atom_id res chain seq x y z
N MET A 1 21.96 3.89 -3.18
CA MET A 1 20.84 3.49 -2.32
C MET A 1 19.67 4.46 -2.42
N LEU A 2 19.81 5.76 -2.11
CA LEU A 2 18.72 6.76 -2.16
C LEU A 2 18.00 6.82 -3.53
N ARG A 3 18.74 6.79 -4.64
CA ARG A 3 18.18 6.76 -5.98
C ARG A 3 17.21 5.59 -6.20
N TYR A 4 17.52 4.39 -5.71
CA TYR A 4 16.64 3.23 -5.80
C TYR A 4 15.40 3.40 -4.94
N ILE A 5 15.54 3.94 -3.73
CA ILE A 5 14.40 4.23 -2.85
C ILE A 5 13.40 5.15 -3.55
N LEU A 6 13.88 6.26 -4.12
CA LEU A 6 13.00 7.23 -4.76
C LEU A 6 12.37 6.71 -6.05
N ILE A 7 13.15 6.09 -6.94
CA ILE A 7 12.63 5.60 -8.24
C ILE A 7 11.65 4.45 -8.04
N TYR A 8 12.04 3.41 -7.27
CA TYR A 8 11.18 2.25 -7.09
C TYR A 8 10.02 2.53 -6.14
N GLY A 9 10.20 3.43 -5.17
CA GLY A 9 9.11 3.93 -4.34
C GLY A 9 8.09 4.73 -5.15
N ALA A 10 8.53 5.58 -6.07
CA ALA A 10 7.64 6.30 -6.97
C ALA A 10 6.89 5.37 -7.92
N ILE A 11 7.57 4.38 -8.49
CA ILE A 11 6.93 3.36 -9.35
C ILE A 11 5.88 2.57 -8.55
N ALA A 12 6.26 2.05 -7.37
CA ALA A 12 5.35 1.30 -6.52
C ALA A 12 4.14 2.14 -6.10
N GLY A 13 4.37 3.38 -5.67
CA GLY A 13 3.30 4.31 -5.29
C GLY A 13 2.35 4.64 -6.45
N ALA A 14 2.88 4.84 -7.66
CA ALA A 14 2.07 5.06 -8.85
C ALA A 14 1.24 3.82 -9.23
N VAL A 15 1.83 2.62 -9.16
CA VAL A 15 1.14 1.35 -9.47
C VAL A 15 -0.03 1.09 -8.54
N VAL A 16 0.05 1.52 -7.27
CA VAL A 16 -1.10 1.43 -6.33
C VAL A 16 -2.02 2.63 -6.47
N GLY A 17 -1.48 3.83 -6.53
CA GLY A 17 -2.23 5.08 -6.51
C GLY A 17 -3.11 5.28 -7.75
N VAL A 18 -2.61 4.95 -8.95
CA VAL A 18 -3.38 5.16 -10.19
C VAL A 18 -4.63 4.29 -10.26
N PRO A 19 -4.60 2.96 -10.02
CA PRO A 19 -5.81 2.16 -9.98
C PRO A 19 -6.77 2.57 -8.86
N LEU A 20 -6.26 2.94 -7.69
CA LEU A 20 -7.06 3.45 -6.58
C LEU A 20 -7.82 4.71 -7.00
N SER A 21 -7.13 5.68 -7.59
CA SER A 21 -7.74 6.92 -8.09
C SER A 21 -8.80 6.64 -9.17
N ALA A 22 -8.48 5.75 -10.12
CA ALA A 22 -9.42 5.35 -11.16
C ALA A 22 -10.69 4.72 -10.57
N LEU A 23 -10.55 3.81 -9.61
CA LEU A 23 -11.67 3.18 -8.90
C LEU A 23 -12.53 4.22 -8.16
N THR A 24 -11.90 5.13 -7.44
CA THR A 24 -12.60 6.17 -6.66
C THR A 24 -13.36 7.14 -7.55
N LEU A 25 -12.83 7.47 -8.73
CA LEU A 25 -13.44 8.41 -9.67
C LEU A 25 -14.52 7.76 -10.55
N THR A 26 -14.44 6.46 -10.82
CA THR A 26 -15.33 5.78 -11.77
C THR A 26 -16.38 4.89 -11.12
N MET A 27 -16.12 4.38 -9.93
CA MET A 27 -17.02 3.46 -9.23
C MET A 27 -17.59 4.09 -7.99
N SER A 28 -18.90 3.91 -7.77
CA SER A 28 -19.60 4.33 -6.57
C SER A 28 -20.39 3.17 -5.94
N GLY A 29 -20.59 3.22 -4.61
CA GLY A 29 -21.47 2.33 -3.89
C GLY A 29 -20.97 0.89 -3.73
N LYS A 30 -21.88 -0.10 -3.85
CA LYS A 30 -21.63 -1.52 -3.52
C LYS A 30 -20.52 -2.16 -4.37
N ALA A 31 -20.36 -1.74 -5.63
CA ALA A 31 -19.34 -2.29 -6.53
C ALA A 31 -17.93 -1.93 -6.06
N MET A 32 -17.72 -0.71 -5.60
CA MET A 32 -16.44 -0.28 -5.01
C MET A 32 -16.08 -1.09 -3.77
N MET A 33 -17.04 -1.41 -2.90
CA MET A 33 -16.77 -2.21 -1.71
C MET A 33 -16.43 -3.67 -2.02
N HIS A 34 -17.07 -4.26 -3.04
CA HIS A 34 -16.89 -5.69 -3.34
C HIS A 34 -15.58 -5.94 -4.11
N TYR A 35 -15.30 -5.16 -5.14
CA TYR A 35 -14.12 -5.33 -5.97
C TYR A 35 -12.92 -4.52 -5.48
N GLY A 36 -13.13 -3.40 -4.80
CA GLY A 36 -12.08 -2.50 -4.34
C GLY A 36 -11.07 -3.16 -3.42
N MET A 37 -11.53 -4.03 -2.51
CA MET A 37 -10.65 -4.77 -1.61
C MET A 37 -9.73 -5.74 -2.39
N LEU A 38 -10.29 -6.54 -3.30
CA LEU A 38 -9.52 -7.50 -4.09
C LEU A 38 -8.52 -6.79 -5.02
N VAL A 39 -8.99 -5.79 -5.74
CA VAL A 39 -8.13 -4.99 -6.64
C VAL A 39 -7.06 -4.25 -5.84
N GLY A 40 -7.42 -3.69 -4.68
CA GLY A 40 -6.49 -3.02 -3.78
C GLY A 40 -5.35 -3.93 -3.33
N TYR A 41 -5.65 -5.11 -2.80
CA TYR A 41 -4.61 -6.06 -2.37
C TYR A 41 -3.78 -6.61 -3.53
N LEU A 42 -4.38 -6.91 -4.68
CA LEU A 42 -3.63 -7.36 -5.85
C LEU A 42 -2.66 -6.28 -6.36
N THR A 43 -3.11 -5.04 -6.46
CA THR A 43 -2.25 -3.92 -6.87
C THR A 43 -1.14 -3.64 -5.86
N MET A 44 -1.41 -3.77 -4.55
CA MET A 44 -0.38 -3.69 -3.52
C MET A 44 0.70 -4.76 -3.69
N LEU A 45 0.33 -6.02 -3.91
CA LEU A 45 1.30 -7.10 -4.11
C LEU A 45 2.15 -6.87 -5.38
N ILE A 46 1.53 -6.44 -6.47
CA ILE A 46 2.24 -6.09 -7.72
C ILE A 46 3.18 -4.91 -7.48
N ALA A 47 2.71 -3.85 -6.84
CA ALA A 47 3.51 -2.68 -6.56
C ALA A 47 4.69 -2.99 -5.64
N LEU A 48 4.47 -3.80 -4.63
CA LEU A 48 5.50 -4.16 -3.67
C LEU A 48 6.51 -5.17 -4.23
N SER A 49 6.24 -5.82 -5.37
CA SER A 49 7.28 -6.53 -6.13
C SER A 49 8.42 -5.59 -6.57
N ALA A 50 8.14 -4.28 -6.73
CA ALA A 50 9.17 -3.27 -6.98
C ALA A 50 10.20 -3.17 -5.85
N VAL A 51 9.82 -3.49 -4.60
CA VAL A 51 10.74 -3.57 -3.45
C VAL A 51 11.81 -4.64 -3.71
N PHE A 52 11.36 -5.84 -4.10
CA PHE A 52 12.28 -6.93 -4.45
C PHE A 52 13.21 -6.54 -5.60
N LEU A 53 12.66 -5.93 -6.65
CA LEU A 53 13.44 -5.48 -7.81
C LEU A 53 14.44 -4.38 -7.44
N ALA A 54 14.09 -3.45 -6.57
CA ALA A 54 14.99 -2.41 -6.10
C ALA A 54 16.19 -3.00 -5.36
N ILE A 55 15.95 -3.92 -4.42
CA ILE A 55 17.01 -4.58 -3.65
C ILE A 55 17.88 -5.43 -4.58
N LYS A 56 17.26 -6.23 -5.46
CA LYS A 56 17.96 -7.05 -6.42
C LYS A 56 18.84 -6.21 -7.34
N ARG A 57 18.33 -5.15 -7.91
CA ARG A 57 19.07 -4.28 -8.82
C ARG A 57 20.22 -3.56 -8.11
N HIS A 58 20.01 -3.06 -6.91
CA HIS A 58 21.08 -2.47 -6.11
C HIS A 58 22.18 -3.47 -5.78
N ARG A 59 21.80 -4.72 -5.39
CA ARG A 59 22.73 -5.82 -5.15
C ARG A 59 23.56 -6.14 -6.40
N ASP A 60 22.89 -6.29 -7.55
CA ASP A 60 23.50 -6.81 -8.76
C ASP A 60 24.35 -5.77 -9.50
N VAL A 61 23.93 -4.50 -9.51
CA VAL A 61 24.59 -3.42 -10.27
C VAL A 61 25.65 -2.71 -9.44
N ASP A 62 25.32 -2.35 -8.18
CA ASP A 62 26.19 -1.48 -7.37
C ASP A 62 27.10 -2.28 -6.43
N LEU A 63 26.71 -3.51 -6.06
CA LEU A 63 27.38 -4.31 -5.03
C LEU A 63 27.98 -5.63 -5.55
N GLY A 64 28.03 -5.83 -6.87
CA GLY A 64 28.65 -7.00 -7.46
C GLY A 64 28.00 -8.34 -7.12
N GLY A 65 26.69 -8.33 -6.83
CA GLY A 65 25.89 -9.54 -6.59
C GLY A 65 25.78 -9.99 -5.13
N VAL A 66 26.33 -9.22 -4.18
CA VAL A 66 26.28 -9.54 -2.74
C VAL A 66 25.70 -8.36 -1.95
N ILE A 67 24.70 -8.62 -1.12
CA ILE A 67 24.13 -7.61 -0.21
C ILE A 67 23.94 -8.21 1.19
N LYS A 68 24.25 -7.43 2.23
CA LYS A 68 23.96 -7.81 3.61
C LYS A 68 22.47 -7.59 3.94
N PHE A 69 21.96 -8.37 4.90
CA PHE A 69 20.54 -8.31 5.28
C PHE A 69 20.05 -6.91 5.67
N TRP A 70 20.76 -6.23 6.58
CA TRP A 70 20.33 -4.92 7.08
C TRP A 70 20.30 -3.81 6.02
N PRO A 71 21.32 -3.65 5.16
CA PRO A 71 21.22 -2.72 4.04
C PRO A 71 20.10 -3.06 3.05
N ALA A 72 19.86 -4.34 2.77
CA ALA A 72 18.76 -4.78 1.92
C ALA A 72 17.39 -4.44 2.54
N LEU A 73 17.23 -4.71 3.84
CA LEU A 73 16.01 -4.38 4.59
C LEU A 73 15.78 -2.87 4.62
N ALA A 74 16.80 -2.08 4.94
CA ALA A 74 16.70 -0.62 4.97
C ALA A 74 16.30 -0.04 3.60
N LEU A 75 16.85 -0.59 2.50
CA LEU A 75 16.46 -0.21 1.16
C LEU A 75 14.99 -0.54 0.88
N GLY A 76 14.54 -1.75 1.23
CA GLY A 76 13.16 -2.18 1.03
C GLY A 76 12.17 -1.36 1.83
N LEU A 77 12.45 -1.10 3.11
CA LEU A 77 11.63 -0.25 3.97
C LEU A 77 11.56 1.19 3.44
N GLY A 78 12.68 1.72 2.93
CA GLY A 78 12.71 3.04 2.30
C GLY A 78 11.82 3.11 1.05
N VAL A 79 11.85 2.11 0.19
CA VAL A 79 10.96 2.00 -0.99
C VAL A 79 9.50 1.94 -0.55
N SER A 80 9.19 1.14 0.46
CA SER A 80 7.82 0.98 0.99
C SER A 80 7.31 2.28 1.63
N ALA A 81 8.18 3.02 2.33
CA ALA A 81 7.82 4.30 2.92
C ALA A 81 7.49 5.36 1.86
N VAL A 82 8.32 5.47 0.81
CA VAL A 82 8.05 6.40 -0.31
C VAL A 82 6.76 6.01 -1.04
N ALA A 83 6.56 4.72 -1.29
CA ALA A 83 5.31 4.22 -1.89
C ALA A 83 4.09 4.57 -1.04
N GLY A 84 4.20 4.39 0.29
CA GLY A 84 3.14 4.74 1.24
C GLY A 84 2.81 6.23 1.25
N VAL A 85 3.80 7.11 1.19
CA VAL A 85 3.57 8.56 1.09
C VAL A 85 2.84 8.92 -0.21
N ILE A 86 3.26 8.34 -1.34
CA ILE A 86 2.60 8.59 -2.64
C ILE A 86 1.17 8.04 -2.63
N TYR A 87 0.95 6.89 -2.00
CA TYR A 87 -0.38 6.31 -1.82
C TYR A 87 -1.31 7.24 -1.03
N VAL A 88 -0.82 7.82 0.08
CA VAL A 88 -1.58 8.82 0.86
C VAL A 88 -1.92 10.03 0.01
N ILE A 89 -0.97 10.57 -0.75
CA ILE A 89 -1.21 11.72 -1.65
C ILE A 89 -2.25 11.37 -2.72
N ALA A 90 -2.14 10.19 -3.34
CA ALA A 90 -3.10 9.73 -4.35
C ALA A 90 -4.51 9.58 -3.76
N TRP A 91 -4.63 9.06 -2.53
CA TRP A 91 -5.90 8.96 -1.82
C TRP A 91 -6.53 10.32 -1.55
N GLU A 92 -5.76 11.27 -1.01
CA GLU A 92 -6.23 12.63 -0.75
C GLU A 92 -6.69 13.34 -2.03
N ALA A 93 -5.89 13.26 -3.08
CA ALA A 93 -6.23 13.84 -4.38
C ALA A 93 -7.50 13.21 -4.96
N SER A 94 -7.66 11.89 -4.84
CA SER A 94 -8.84 11.18 -5.33
C SER A 94 -10.11 11.59 -4.58
N CYS A 95 -10.04 11.68 -3.25
CA CYS A 95 -11.17 12.13 -2.43
C CYS A 95 -11.56 13.58 -2.74
N ALA A 96 -10.58 14.46 -2.92
CA ALA A 96 -10.82 15.86 -3.24
C ALA A 96 -11.45 16.03 -4.63
N LEU A 97 -10.96 15.31 -5.64
CA LEU A 97 -11.48 15.37 -7.01
C LEU A 97 -12.86 14.73 -7.16
N ALA A 98 -13.10 13.63 -6.47
CA ALA A 98 -14.39 12.94 -6.50
C ALA A 98 -15.47 13.64 -5.67
N HIS A 99 -15.11 14.64 -4.85
CA HIS A 99 -15.97 15.20 -3.80
C HIS A 99 -16.63 14.10 -2.93
N ALA A 100 -15.90 13.01 -2.72
CA ALA A 100 -16.43 11.78 -2.13
C ALA A 100 -16.45 11.89 -0.61
N ASP A 101 -17.63 11.74 -0.01
CA ASP A 101 -17.76 11.43 1.41
C ASP A 101 -17.50 9.94 1.64
N PHE A 102 -16.21 9.57 1.62
CA PHE A 102 -15.79 8.20 1.89
C PHE A 102 -16.20 7.74 3.29
N ALA A 103 -16.00 8.57 4.30
CA ALA A 103 -16.29 8.22 5.69
C ALA A 103 -17.78 7.98 5.92
N GLY A 104 -18.64 8.83 5.34
CA GLY A 104 -20.09 8.64 5.39
C GLY A 104 -20.53 7.39 4.65
N SER A 105 -20.05 7.18 3.43
CA SER A 105 -20.36 5.99 2.65
C SER A 105 -19.92 4.69 3.35
N TYR A 106 -18.72 4.69 3.94
CA TYR A 106 -18.20 3.58 4.72
C TYR A 106 -19.06 3.31 5.96
N ALA A 107 -19.38 4.35 6.73
CA ALA A 107 -20.22 4.24 7.91
C ALA A 107 -21.60 3.66 7.58
N HIS A 108 -22.26 4.16 6.53
CA HIS A 108 -23.53 3.62 6.06
C HIS A 108 -23.46 2.15 5.70
N ALA A 109 -22.41 1.76 4.95
CA ALA A 109 -22.23 0.38 4.56
C ALA A 109 -21.95 -0.56 5.75
N MET A 110 -21.15 -0.13 6.73
CA MET A 110 -20.88 -0.88 7.95
C MET A 110 -22.14 -1.05 8.82
N ILE A 111 -22.94 0.01 8.96
CA ILE A 111 -24.21 -0.07 9.68
C ILE A 111 -25.17 -1.05 9.00
N ALA A 112 -25.32 -0.94 7.67
CA ALA A 112 -26.14 -1.88 6.89
C ALA A 112 -25.67 -3.34 7.02
N GLN A 113 -24.36 -3.56 7.05
CA GLN A 113 -23.79 -4.90 7.26
C GLN A 113 -24.13 -5.44 8.65
N GLN A 114 -24.07 -4.63 9.70
CA GLN A 114 -24.43 -5.07 11.04
C GLN A 114 -25.93 -5.37 11.17
N GLN A 115 -26.78 -4.58 10.53
CA GLN A 115 -28.22 -4.85 10.45
C GLN A 115 -28.51 -6.17 9.72
N ALA A 116 -27.81 -6.44 8.61
CA ALA A 116 -27.93 -7.69 7.86
C ALA A 116 -27.50 -8.93 8.68
N LYS A 117 -26.58 -8.74 9.65
CA LYS A 117 -26.16 -9.78 10.62
C LYS A 117 -27.15 -9.94 11.79
N GLY A 118 -28.28 -9.20 11.80
CA GLY A 118 -29.29 -9.26 12.85
C GLY A 118 -29.00 -8.38 14.08
N VAL A 119 -27.97 -7.53 14.04
CA VAL A 119 -27.69 -6.59 15.13
C VAL A 119 -28.77 -5.51 15.15
N SER A 120 -29.41 -5.32 16.33
CA SER A 120 -30.52 -4.38 16.52
C SER A 120 -30.51 -3.77 17.93
N GLY A 121 -31.42 -2.83 18.20
CA GLY A 121 -31.59 -2.23 19.52
C GLY A 121 -30.34 -1.46 19.98
N ALA A 122 -30.06 -1.52 21.29
CA ALA A 122 -28.96 -0.76 21.91
C ALA A 122 -27.57 -1.06 21.32
N ALA A 123 -27.32 -2.27 20.81
CA ALA A 123 -26.06 -2.64 20.19
C ALA A 123 -25.86 -1.92 18.86
N LEU A 124 -26.91 -1.80 18.06
CA LEU A 124 -26.87 -1.05 16.79
C LEU A 124 -26.69 0.45 17.03
N GLU A 125 -27.35 1.00 18.05
CA GLU A 125 -27.19 2.44 18.38
C GLU A 125 -25.77 2.78 18.85
N ARG A 126 -25.15 1.90 19.65
CA ARG A 126 -23.72 2.05 20.02
C ARG A 126 -22.82 2.05 18.77
N PHE A 127 -23.05 1.10 17.89
CA PHE A 127 -22.28 0.99 16.64
C PHE A 127 -22.46 2.23 15.75
N ARG A 128 -23.67 2.78 15.67
CA ARG A 128 -23.91 4.07 14.97
C ARG A 128 -23.12 5.21 15.59
N GLY A 129 -23.08 5.29 16.93
CA GLY A 129 -22.27 6.29 17.64
C GLY A 129 -20.78 6.15 17.33
N GLU A 130 -20.25 4.93 17.27
CA GLU A 130 -18.86 4.66 16.88
C GLU A 130 -18.58 5.11 15.43
N MET A 131 -19.51 4.88 14.51
CA MET A 131 -19.37 5.31 13.13
C MET A 131 -19.44 6.84 12.96
N GLU A 132 -20.24 7.53 13.75
CA GLU A 132 -20.24 9.00 13.77
C GLU A 132 -18.92 9.57 14.33
N GLN A 133 -18.38 8.97 15.38
CA GLN A 133 -17.05 9.33 15.89
C GLN A 133 -15.96 9.07 14.85
N PHE A 134 -16.00 7.94 14.16
CA PHE A 134 -15.09 7.63 13.06
C PHE A 134 -15.14 8.73 11.98
N LYS A 135 -16.33 9.16 11.54
CA LYS A 135 -16.48 10.21 10.54
C LYS A 135 -15.82 11.52 10.98
N LEU A 136 -16.04 11.93 12.25
CA LEU A 136 -15.42 13.13 12.81
C LEU A 136 -13.90 13.03 12.86
N GLN A 137 -13.35 11.88 13.28
CA GLN A 137 -11.92 11.66 13.33
C GLN A 137 -11.32 11.61 11.92
N TYR A 138 -11.98 10.92 10.98
CA TYR A 138 -11.52 10.78 9.61
C TYR A 138 -11.52 12.11 8.83
N ALA A 139 -12.35 13.06 9.22
CA ALA A 139 -12.32 14.43 8.69
C ALA A 139 -10.99 15.16 8.98
N ASN A 140 -10.28 14.75 10.05
CA ASN A 140 -8.98 15.31 10.40
C ASN A 140 -7.86 14.63 9.58
N PRO A 141 -7.11 15.38 8.73
CA PRO A 141 -5.99 14.83 7.96
C PRO A 141 -4.91 14.17 8.82
N PHE A 142 -4.62 14.71 10.00
CA PHE A 142 -3.61 14.15 10.92
C PHE A 142 -4.00 12.77 11.49
N TYR A 143 -5.27 12.41 11.45
CA TYR A 143 -5.76 11.07 11.77
C TYR A 143 -5.79 10.19 10.51
N ARG A 144 -6.28 10.71 9.39
CA ARG A 144 -6.50 9.98 8.14
C ARG A 144 -5.20 9.56 7.48
N TRP A 145 -4.17 10.44 7.42
CA TRP A 145 -2.91 10.13 6.77
C TRP A 145 -2.16 8.96 7.39
N PRO A 146 -1.94 8.91 8.73
CA PRO A 146 -1.36 7.72 9.35
C PRO A 146 -2.18 6.45 9.12
N MET A 147 -3.51 6.55 9.18
CA MET A 147 -4.40 5.42 8.95
C MET A 147 -4.23 4.86 7.52
N THR A 148 -4.24 5.73 6.52
CA THR A 148 -4.01 5.33 5.12
C THR A 148 -2.60 4.78 4.90
N PHE A 149 -1.58 5.37 5.54
CA PHE A 149 -0.20 4.89 5.45
C PHE A 149 -0.03 3.49 6.05
N ILE A 150 -0.68 3.20 7.18
CA ILE A 150 -0.64 1.90 7.86
C ILE A 150 -1.31 0.79 7.04
N GLU A 151 -2.16 1.10 6.09
CA GLU A 151 -2.73 0.07 5.20
C GLU A 151 -1.68 -0.59 4.31
N ILE A 152 -0.75 0.17 3.75
CA ILE A 152 0.24 -0.32 2.78
C ILE A 152 1.59 -0.64 3.43
N PHE A 153 2.03 0.14 4.40
CA PHE A 153 3.39 0.04 4.94
C PHE A 153 3.71 -1.29 5.61
N PRO A 154 2.83 -1.92 6.42
CA PRO A 154 3.11 -3.24 7.01
C PRO A 154 3.30 -4.33 5.95
N VAL A 155 2.51 -4.31 4.89
CA VAL A 155 2.65 -5.25 3.77
C VAL A 155 4.00 -5.02 3.08
N GLY A 156 4.39 -3.76 2.86
CA GLY A 156 5.69 -3.38 2.35
C GLY A 156 6.86 -3.82 3.25
N ALA A 157 6.69 -3.70 4.56
CA ALA A 157 7.67 -4.16 5.54
C ALA A 157 7.88 -5.69 5.49
N ILE A 158 6.79 -6.45 5.40
CA ILE A 158 6.82 -7.92 5.24
C ILE A 158 7.54 -8.29 3.93
N VAL A 159 7.17 -7.67 2.82
CA VAL A 159 7.83 -7.92 1.51
C VAL A 159 9.31 -7.54 1.58
N SER A 160 9.66 -6.44 2.25
CA SER A 160 11.05 -6.01 2.45
C SER A 160 11.85 -7.04 3.25
N LEU A 161 11.25 -7.59 4.31
CA LEU A 161 11.87 -8.61 5.16
C LEU A 161 12.16 -9.89 4.37
N PHE A 162 11.17 -10.41 3.64
CA PHE A 162 11.35 -11.59 2.80
C PHE A 162 12.36 -11.35 1.67
N SER A 163 12.28 -10.21 1.01
CA SER A 163 13.20 -9.85 -0.07
C SER A 163 14.64 -9.74 0.44
N ALA A 164 14.87 -9.11 1.58
CA ALA A 164 16.18 -9.00 2.21
C ALA A 164 16.71 -10.38 2.65
N ALA A 165 15.85 -11.24 3.21
CA ALA A 165 16.22 -12.59 3.61
C ALA A 165 16.61 -13.48 2.42
N LEU A 166 15.89 -13.39 1.31
CA LEU A 166 16.19 -14.15 0.10
C LEU A 166 17.45 -13.63 -0.62
N LEU A 167 17.53 -12.30 -0.82
CA LEU A 167 18.58 -11.68 -1.62
C LEU A 167 19.93 -11.57 -0.91
N ARG A 168 20.00 -11.75 0.42
CA ARG A 168 21.28 -11.91 1.13
C ARG A 168 22.07 -13.15 0.69
N ASN A 169 21.36 -14.17 0.19
CA ASN A 169 21.99 -15.34 -0.38
C ASN A 169 22.43 -15.05 -1.82
N SER A 170 23.74 -14.96 -2.07
CA SER A 170 24.31 -14.67 -3.37
C SER A 170 23.99 -15.74 -4.44
N ARG A 171 23.66 -16.97 -4.00
CA ARG A 171 23.25 -18.07 -4.91
C ARG A 171 21.79 -17.94 -5.35
N PHE A 172 20.98 -17.13 -4.66
CA PHE A 172 19.60 -16.91 -5.04
C PHE A 172 19.53 -15.86 -6.15
N MET A 173 19.07 -16.28 -7.34
CA MET A 173 19.01 -15.44 -8.55
C MET A 173 20.35 -14.72 -8.83
N PRO A 174 21.45 -15.45 -9.04
CA PRO A 174 22.77 -14.86 -9.24
C PRO A 174 22.78 -13.90 -10.44
N THR A 175 23.63 -12.90 -10.37
CA THR A 175 23.87 -11.98 -11.49
C THR A 175 24.38 -12.83 -12.66
N ARG A 176 23.72 -12.75 -13.84
CA ARG A 176 24.34 -13.28 -15.05
C ARG A 176 25.61 -12.49 -15.27
N ALA A 177 26.75 -13.14 -15.12
CA ALA A 177 28.01 -12.57 -15.58
C ALA A 177 27.78 -12.13 -17.02
N ALA A 178 28.05 -10.85 -17.31
CA ALA A 178 28.09 -10.38 -18.69
C ALA A 178 29.03 -11.33 -19.44
N GLY A 179 28.48 -12.08 -20.39
CA GLY A 179 29.23 -13.10 -21.09
C GLY A 179 30.50 -12.48 -21.60
N VAL A 180 31.63 -13.08 -21.22
CA VAL A 180 32.91 -12.84 -21.81
C VAL A 180 32.77 -13.35 -23.24
N TYR A 181 32.45 -12.46 -24.17
CA TYR A 181 32.70 -12.67 -25.57
C TYR A 181 34.21 -12.44 -25.75
N SER A 182 34.97 -13.48 -25.60
CA SER A 182 36.32 -13.61 -26.15
C SER A 182 36.23 -13.88 -27.64
#